data_967793be260abe5bf891cb46171a256f
#
_entry.id   967793be260abe5bf891cb46171a256f
#
_cell.length_a   1.000
_cell.length_b   1.000
_cell.length_c   1.000
_cell.angle_alpha   90.00
_cell.angle_beta   90.00
_cell.angle_gamma   90.00
#
_symmetry.space_group_name_H-M   'P 1'
#
loop_
_entity.id
_entity.type
_entity.pdbx_description
1 polymer ?
#
loop_
_entity_poly.entity_id
_entity_poly.type
_entity_poly.pdbx_seq_one_letter_code
_entity_poly.pdbx_strand_id
1 'polypeptide(L)'
;MFRRVQAHLNQKSGKVIAKGLSDTIRAHFRFQFPGSKHYDPSKVSPSNDSKLNEGVADVDVPGVSRAYHDIEIRPKIRQALTIPMHREAYGRSASDFNDLFVVKKKDGKAFLASNNGGNLTMMFFLAKSVHQSRDSKIMPSDSEMATVAMSRLSQMLSEIADKEIGNI
;
A
#
# COMPACT_ATOMS: atom_id res chain seq x y z
N MET A 1 -33.35 28.55 -2.02
CA MET A 1 -32.19 28.39 -1.15
C MET A 1 -31.82 26.91 -0.97
N PHE A 2 -32.61 26.06 -0.38
CA PHE A 2 -32.34 24.62 -0.15
C PHE A 2 -31.86 23.82 -1.36
N ARG A 3 -32.43 23.98 -2.54
CA ARG A 3 -32.02 23.27 -3.76
C ARG A 3 -30.60 23.59 -4.22
N ARG A 4 -30.11 24.81 -4.03
CA ARG A 4 -28.73 25.21 -4.39
C ARG A 4 -27.72 24.64 -3.41
N VAL A 5 -28.03 24.64 -2.12
CA VAL A 5 -27.20 24.03 -1.08
C VAL A 5 -27.07 22.53 -1.34
N GLN A 6 -28.19 21.85 -1.62
CA GLN A 6 -28.20 20.43 -1.91
C GLN A 6 -27.42 20.06 -3.18
N ALA A 7 -27.49 20.87 -4.24
CA ALA A 7 -26.71 20.68 -5.46
C ALA A 7 -25.21 20.84 -5.20
N HIS A 8 -24.81 21.79 -4.35
CA HIS A 8 -23.40 22.04 -3.98
C HIS A 8 -22.84 20.94 -3.09
N LEU A 9 -23.60 20.45 -2.11
CA LEU A 9 -23.30 19.28 -1.30
C LEU A 9 -23.10 18.06 -2.19
N ASN A 10 -23.98 17.89 -3.13
CA ASN A 10 -24.00 16.75 -4.04
C ASN A 10 -22.80 16.69 -4.97
N GLN A 11 -22.21 17.81 -5.36
CA GLN A 11 -21.05 17.83 -6.26
C GLN A 11 -19.70 17.67 -5.55
N LYS A 12 -19.60 18.02 -4.28
CA LYS A 12 -18.30 18.16 -3.58
C LYS A 12 -18.06 17.11 -2.50
N SER A 13 -19.11 16.52 -1.91
CA SER A 13 -18.96 15.62 -0.75
C SER A 13 -18.04 14.43 -1.02
N GLY A 14 -18.21 13.72 -2.11
CA GLY A 14 -17.36 12.58 -2.46
C GLY A 14 -15.89 12.96 -2.62
N LYS A 15 -15.61 14.11 -3.28
CA LYS A 15 -14.23 14.60 -3.47
C LYS A 15 -13.56 15.00 -2.16
N VAL A 16 -14.31 15.62 -1.25
CA VAL A 16 -13.82 16.04 0.07
C VAL A 16 -13.49 14.81 0.93
N ILE A 17 -14.36 13.81 0.92
CA ILE A 17 -14.12 12.54 1.61
C ILE A 17 -12.89 11.84 1.01
N ALA A 18 -12.83 11.68 -0.30
CA ALA A 18 -11.71 11.05 -1.01
C ALA A 18 -10.37 11.70 -0.69
N LYS A 19 -10.33 13.03 -0.66
CA LYS A 19 -9.14 13.79 -0.25
C LYS A 19 -8.77 13.50 1.20
N GLY A 20 -9.73 13.54 2.12
CA GLY A 20 -9.51 13.24 3.54
C GLY A 20 -8.94 11.84 3.76
N LEU A 21 -9.52 10.83 3.11
CA LEU A 21 -9.05 9.44 3.15
C LEU A 21 -7.62 9.32 2.61
N SER A 22 -7.34 9.91 1.46
CA SER A 22 -6.01 9.88 0.85
C SER A 22 -4.95 10.53 1.73
N ASP A 23 -5.25 11.67 2.34
CA ASP A 23 -4.34 12.38 3.24
C ASP A 23 -4.07 11.53 4.51
N THR A 24 -5.08 10.85 5.05
CA THR A 24 -4.94 9.95 6.20
C THR A 24 -4.07 8.73 5.88
N ILE A 25 -4.28 8.08 4.74
CA ILE A 25 -3.46 6.94 4.31
C ILE A 25 -2.01 7.37 4.08
N ARG A 26 -1.79 8.53 3.44
CA ARG A 26 -0.45 9.10 3.25
C ARG A 26 0.26 9.37 4.58
N ALA A 27 -0.45 9.96 5.56
CA ALA A 27 0.09 10.21 6.88
C ALA A 27 0.43 8.91 7.60
N HIS A 28 -0.44 7.90 7.52
CA HIS A 28 -0.22 6.58 8.05
C HIS A 28 1.04 5.93 7.46
N PHE A 29 1.23 5.95 6.13
CA PHE A 29 2.42 5.39 5.49
C PHE A 29 3.70 6.10 5.91
N ARG A 30 3.69 7.43 6.05
CA ARG A 30 4.84 8.20 6.54
C ARG A 30 5.20 7.84 7.99
N PHE A 31 4.21 7.60 8.82
CA PHE A 31 4.40 7.29 10.23
C PHE A 31 4.80 5.83 10.46
N GLN A 32 4.09 4.88 9.85
CA GLN A 32 4.30 3.43 10.07
C GLN A 32 5.51 2.89 9.28
N PHE A 33 5.79 3.46 8.11
CA PHE A 33 6.80 2.94 7.17
C PHE A 33 7.74 4.04 6.68
N PRO A 34 8.44 4.77 7.57
CA PRO A 34 9.27 5.90 7.18
C PRO A 34 10.37 5.47 6.21
N GLY A 35 10.44 6.15 5.05
CA GLY A 35 11.45 5.86 4.02
C GLY A 35 11.24 4.56 3.23
N SER A 36 10.10 3.88 3.39
CA SER A 36 9.79 2.67 2.65
C SER A 36 9.54 2.96 1.18
N LYS A 37 10.26 2.26 0.29
CA LYS A 37 9.99 2.28 -1.15
C LYS A 37 8.73 1.48 -1.54
N HIS A 38 8.27 0.58 -0.64
CA HIS A 38 7.08 -0.25 -0.88
C HIS A 38 5.79 0.49 -0.52
N TYR A 39 5.79 1.26 0.58
CA TYR A 39 4.64 2.03 1.07
C TYR A 39 4.87 3.52 0.82
N ASP A 40 4.99 3.87 -0.47
CA ASP A 40 5.24 5.25 -0.91
C ASP A 40 3.96 6.08 -0.83
N PRO A 41 3.90 7.13 0.00
CA PRO A 41 2.74 8.00 0.11
C PRO A 41 2.35 8.69 -1.20
N SER A 42 3.28 8.86 -2.15
CA SER A 42 2.99 9.46 -3.46
C SER A 42 2.08 8.59 -4.34
N LYS A 43 1.98 7.29 -4.03
CA LYS A 43 1.13 6.31 -4.71
C LYS A 43 -0.31 6.27 -4.18
N VAL A 44 -0.67 7.20 -3.31
CA VAL A 44 -2.03 7.35 -2.78
C VAL A 44 -2.62 8.64 -3.33
N SER A 45 -3.81 8.58 -3.91
CA SER A 45 -4.50 9.75 -4.46
C SER A 45 -6.02 9.68 -4.25
N PRO A 46 -6.72 10.83 -4.22
CA PRO A 46 -8.18 10.81 -4.32
C PRO A 46 -8.59 10.22 -5.66
N SER A 47 -9.52 9.28 -5.66
CA SER A 47 -10.02 8.69 -6.90
C SER A 47 -10.91 9.67 -7.67
N ASN A 48 -10.81 9.60 -9.00
CA ASN A 48 -11.73 10.28 -9.90
C ASN A 48 -13.12 9.63 -9.92
N ASP A 49 -13.25 8.38 -9.45
CA ASP A 49 -14.50 7.63 -9.38
C ASP A 49 -15.34 7.96 -8.15
N SER A 50 -14.91 8.93 -7.33
CA SER A 50 -15.65 9.41 -6.17
C SER A 50 -17.00 9.98 -6.59
N LYS A 51 -18.07 9.29 -6.17
CA LYS A 51 -19.46 9.64 -6.45
C LYS A 51 -20.03 10.52 -5.34
N LEU A 52 -21.29 10.87 -5.53
CA LEU A 52 -22.09 11.53 -4.52
C LEU A 52 -22.05 10.75 -3.19
N ASN A 53 -21.67 11.41 -2.10
CA ASN A 53 -21.60 10.82 -0.76
C ASN A 53 -20.68 9.59 -0.63
N GLU A 54 -19.88 9.28 -1.65
CA GLU A 54 -18.93 8.18 -1.65
C GLU A 54 -17.55 8.70 -2.03
N GLY A 55 -16.66 8.74 -1.06
CA GLY A 55 -15.25 9.09 -1.28
C GLY A 55 -14.41 7.84 -1.48
N VAL A 56 -13.66 7.79 -2.56
CA VAL A 56 -12.74 6.69 -2.88
C VAL A 56 -11.32 7.22 -2.92
N ALA A 57 -10.39 6.50 -2.32
CA ALA A 57 -8.95 6.75 -2.44
C ALA A 57 -8.30 5.61 -3.22
N ASP A 58 -7.52 5.97 -4.24
CA ASP A 58 -6.71 5.01 -4.99
C ASP A 58 -5.39 4.79 -4.27
N VAL A 59 -5.02 3.54 -4.05
CA VAL A 59 -3.79 3.13 -3.39
C VAL A 59 -3.02 2.19 -4.31
N ASP A 60 -2.11 2.74 -5.11
CA ASP A 60 -1.25 1.97 -6.04
C ASP A 60 0.04 1.53 -5.33
N VAL A 61 -0.12 0.74 -4.28
CA VAL A 61 0.98 0.23 -3.46
C VAL A 61 1.01 -1.30 -3.52
N PRO A 62 2.12 -1.90 -3.98
CA PRO A 62 2.27 -3.35 -4.02
C PRO A 62 2.07 -3.97 -2.64
N GLY A 63 1.20 -4.99 -2.57
CA GLY A 63 0.96 -5.74 -1.32
C GLY A 63 0.02 -5.07 -0.32
N VAL A 64 -0.61 -3.92 -0.66
CA VAL A 64 -1.61 -3.27 0.21
C VAL A 64 -2.81 -4.19 0.52
N SER A 65 -3.15 -5.11 -0.39
CA SER A 65 -4.19 -6.12 -0.18
C SER A 65 -3.95 -7.00 1.05
N ARG A 66 -2.69 -7.12 1.50
CA ARG A 66 -2.33 -7.82 2.73
C ARG A 66 -2.89 -7.16 4.00
N ALA A 67 -3.32 -5.90 3.93
CA ALA A 67 -4.05 -5.28 5.03
C ALA A 67 -5.36 -6.01 5.36
N TYR A 68 -5.96 -6.65 4.36
CA TYR A 68 -7.32 -7.20 4.43
C TYR A 68 -7.37 -8.74 4.42
N HIS A 69 -6.42 -9.40 3.74
CA HIS A 69 -6.39 -10.86 3.62
C HIS A 69 -4.97 -11.40 3.54
N ASP A 70 -4.84 -12.68 3.83
CA ASP A 70 -3.64 -13.43 3.53
C ASP A 70 -3.40 -13.46 2.03
N ILE A 71 -2.14 -13.40 1.62
CA ILE A 71 -1.77 -13.47 0.21
C ILE A 71 -0.77 -14.60 -0.02
N GLU A 72 -0.89 -15.26 -1.17
CA GLU A 72 0.11 -16.19 -1.66
C GLU A 72 0.83 -15.57 -2.86
N ILE A 73 2.12 -15.39 -2.73
CA ILE A 73 2.99 -14.88 -3.78
C ILE A 73 3.58 -16.06 -4.54
N ARG A 74 3.37 -16.10 -5.85
CA ARG A 74 3.96 -17.10 -6.77
C ARG A 74 4.78 -16.40 -7.84
N PRO A 75 5.82 -17.03 -8.37
CA PRO A 75 6.59 -16.47 -9.48
C PRO A 75 5.71 -16.38 -10.73
N LYS A 76 5.78 -15.23 -11.43
CA LYS A 76 4.99 -15.00 -12.65
C LYS A 76 5.67 -15.52 -13.91
N ILE A 77 6.98 -15.38 -14.01
CA ILE A 77 7.77 -15.67 -15.21
C ILE A 77 8.84 -16.72 -14.92
N ARG A 78 9.44 -16.69 -13.75
CA ARG A 78 10.51 -17.60 -13.34
C ARG A 78 9.95 -18.83 -12.63
N GLN A 79 10.74 -19.92 -12.54
CA GLN A 79 10.32 -21.16 -11.89
C GLN A 79 10.23 -21.04 -10.36
N ALA A 80 10.90 -20.07 -9.75
CA ALA A 80 10.92 -19.86 -8.32
C ALA A 80 11.07 -18.37 -7.97
N LEU A 81 10.60 -18.02 -6.77
CA LEU A 81 10.88 -16.74 -6.12
C LEU A 81 12.27 -16.81 -5.50
N THR A 82 13.03 -15.72 -5.61
CA THR A 82 14.33 -15.56 -4.97
C THR A 82 14.17 -14.76 -3.69
N ILE A 83 14.31 -15.41 -2.54
CA ILE A 83 14.17 -14.80 -1.22
C ILE A 83 15.58 -14.56 -0.67
N PRO A 84 16.00 -13.29 -0.42
CA PRO A 84 17.32 -13.02 0.08
C PRO A 84 17.52 -13.61 1.49
N MET A 85 18.66 -14.26 1.70
CA MET A 85 19.07 -14.85 2.97
C MET A 85 20.36 -14.23 3.51
N HIS A 86 21.22 -13.78 2.64
CA HIS A 86 22.48 -13.16 3.02
C HIS A 86 22.35 -11.64 3.01
N ARG A 87 23.09 -10.94 3.91
CA ARG A 87 23.04 -9.48 4.05
C ARG A 87 23.27 -8.74 2.73
N GLU A 88 24.19 -9.21 1.91
CA GLU A 88 24.51 -8.60 0.61
C GLU A 88 23.41 -8.77 -0.44
N ALA A 89 22.48 -9.72 -0.24
CA ALA A 89 21.36 -9.98 -1.14
C ALA A 89 20.13 -9.11 -0.85
N TYR A 90 20.07 -8.47 0.33
CA TYR A 90 18.95 -7.58 0.66
C TYR A 90 18.91 -6.35 -0.25
N GLY A 91 17.76 -6.09 -0.83
CA GLY A 91 17.55 -4.97 -1.75
C GLY A 91 18.16 -5.15 -3.15
N ARG A 92 18.73 -6.33 -3.45
CA ARG A 92 19.33 -6.66 -4.74
C ARG A 92 18.58 -7.82 -5.40
N SER A 93 18.61 -7.85 -6.73
CA SER A 93 18.10 -8.98 -7.52
C SER A 93 19.17 -10.07 -7.65
N ALA A 94 18.75 -11.32 -7.81
CA ALA A 94 19.70 -12.40 -8.11
C ALA A 94 20.48 -12.16 -9.42
N SER A 95 19.92 -11.39 -10.37
CA SER A 95 20.59 -10.99 -11.60
C SER A 95 21.75 -9.99 -11.42
N ASP A 96 21.84 -9.36 -10.24
CA ASP A 96 22.91 -8.41 -9.91
C ASP A 96 24.20 -9.11 -9.43
N PHE A 97 24.19 -10.43 -9.41
CA PHE A 97 25.30 -11.30 -9.04
C PHE A 97 25.67 -12.20 -10.22
N ASN A 98 26.94 -12.18 -10.61
CA ASN A 98 27.43 -12.92 -11.80
C ASN A 98 27.83 -14.36 -11.52
N ASP A 99 28.00 -14.72 -10.24
CA ASP A 99 28.62 -15.98 -9.78
C ASP A 99 27.65 -16.92 -9.05
N LEU A 100 26.33 -16.67 -9.15
CA LEU A 100 25.34 -17.52 -8.49
C LEU A 100 25.10 -18.83 -9.25
N PHE A 101 25.07 -19.91 -8.48
CA PHE A 101 24.68 -21.24 -8.97
C PHE A 101 23.67 -21.89 -8.05
N VAL A 102 22.92 -22.87 -8.60
CA VAL A 102 21.86 -23.55 -7.86
C VAL A 102 22.43 -24.67 -7.00
N VAL A 103 22.14 -24.64 -5.71
CA VAL A 103 22.42 -25.71 -4.77
C VAL A 103 21.10 -26.34 -4.33
N LYS A 104 20.95 -27.65 -4.54
CA LYS A 104 19.80 -28.42 -4.05
C LYS A 104 20.21 -29.26 -2.85
N LYS A 105 19.47 -29.14 -1.76
CA LYS A 105 19.65 -29.99 -0.58
C LYS A 105 18.86 -31.30 -0.72
N LYS A 106 19.23 -32.33 0.04
CA LYS A 106 18.56 -33.62 0.07
C LYS A 106 17.08 -33.56 0.51
N ASP A 107 16.73 -32.52 1.28
CA ASP A 107 15.36 -32.22 1.73
C ASP A 107 14.49 -31.53 0.65
N GLY A 108 15.01 -31.42 -0.58
CA GLY A 108 14.30 -30.81 -1.72
C GLY A 108 14.35 -29.29 -1.78
N LYS A 109 14.94 -28.63 -0.78
CA LYS A 109 15.11 -27.17 -0.81
C LYS A 109 16.21 -26.77 -1.79
N ALA A 110 15.98 -25.67 -2.50
CA ALA A 110 16.93 -25.13 -3.46
C ALA A 110 17.35 -23.71 -3.09
N PHE A 111 18.59 -23.38 -3.37
CA PHE A 111 19.22 -22.11 -3.04
C PHE A 111 20.03 -21.60 -4.22
N LEU A 112 20.19 -20.27 -4.31
CA LEU A 112 21.27 -19.68 -5.09
C LEU A 112 22.43 -19.38 -4.14
N ALA A 113 23.60 -19.89 -4.46
CA ALA A 113 24.83 -19.71 -3.68
C ALA A 113 25.89 -19.07 -4.54
N SER A 114 26.83 -18.38 -3.88
CA SER A 114 28.07 -17.86 -4.42
C SER A 114 29.25 -18.61 -3.79
N ASN A 115 30.33 -18.77 -4.54
CA ASN A 115 31.57 -19.37 -4.04
C ASN A 115 32.69 -18.32 -4.09
N ASN A 116 32.94 -17.66 -2.98
CA ASN A 116 34.05 -16.71 -2.85
C ASN A 116 35.26 -17.37 -2.14
N GLY A 117 36.28 -17.67 -2.93
CA GLY A 117 37.54 -18.19 -2.38
C GLY A 117 37.39 -19.56 -1.67
N GLY A 118 36.51 -20.43 -2.14
CA GLY A 118 36.27 -21.74 -1.53
C GLY A 118 35.16 -21.76 -0.45
N ASN A 119 34.65 -20.59 -0.04
CA ASN A 119 33.58 -20.47 0.93
C ASN A 119 32.23 -20.39 0.23
N LEU A 120 31.39 -21.40 0.44
CA LEU A 120 30.02 -21.47 -0.09
C LEU A 120 29.09 -20.60 0.76
N THR A 121 28.55 -19.54 0.16
CA THR A 121 27.60 -18.64 0.80
C THR A 121 26.21 -18.75 0.16
N MET A 122 25.18 -19.08 0.94
CA MET A 122 23.78 -19.12 0.48
C MET A 122 23.22 -17.70 0.40
N MET A 123 23.04 -17.21 -0.83
CA MET A 123 22.58 -15.83 -1.08
C MET A 123 21.07 -15.72 -1.08
N PHE A 124 20.38 -16.64 -1.78
CA PHE A 124 18.93 -16.64 -1.90
C PHE A 124 18.32 -18.03 -1.68
N PHE A 125 17.19 -18.08 -1.04
CA PHE A 125 16.34 -19.25 -1.03
C PHE A 125 15.41 -19.26 -2.25
N LEU A 126 15.23 -20.38 -2.90
CA LEU A 126 14.33 -20.56 -4.03
C LEU A 126 13.01 -21.18 -3.56
N ALA A 127 11.94 -20.40 -3.56
CA ALA A 127 10.61 -20.83 -3.15
C ALA A 127 9.65 -20.92 -4.34
N LYS A 128 8.81 -21.96 -4.38
CA LYS A 128 7.72 -22.09 -5.36
C LYS A 128 6.58 -21.12 -5.07
N SER A 129 6.33 -20.86 -3.80
CA SER A 129 5.38 -19.84 -3.32
C SER A 129 5.80 -19.36 -1.94
N VAL A 130 5.30 -18.16 -1.58
CA VAL A 130 5.43 -17.59 -0.24
C VAL A 130 4.06 -17.18 0.24
N HIS A 131 3.66 -17.72 1.38
CA HIS A 131 2.46 -17.30 2.08
C HIS A 131 2.81 -16.12 3.00
N GLN A 132 2.07 -15.02 2.90
CA GLN A 132 2.17 -13.88 3.82
C GLN A 132 0.82 -13.69 4.50
N SER A 133 0.83 -13.75 5.81
CA SER A 133 -0.37 -13.51 6.62
C SER A 133 -0.82 -12.07 6.53
N ARG A 134 -2.12 -11.87 6.72
CA ARG A 134 -2.73 -10.55 6.86
C ARG A 134 -1.96 -9.70 7.87
N ASP A 135 -1.82 -8.42 7.55
CA ASP A 135 -1.20 -7.42 8.42
C ASP A 135 -2.04 -6.14 8.42
N SER A 136 -2.91 -6.03 9.41
CA SER A 136 -3.83 -4.90 9.55
C SER A 136 -3.13 -3.55 9.82
N LYS A 137 -1.82 -3.56 10.16
CA LYS A 137 -1.05 -2.34 10.36
C LYS A 137 -0.66 -1.63 9.07
N ILE A 138 -0.85 -2.28 7.92
CA ILE A 138 -0.54 -1.68 6.62
C ILE A 138 -1.45 -0.50 6.30
N MET A 139 -2.71 -0.55 6.70
CA MET A 139 -3.69 0.51 6.45
C MET A 139 -4.19 1.11 7.77
N PRO A 140 -4.65 2.37 7.77
CA PRO A 140 -5.39 2.91 8.90
C PRO A 140 -6.61 2.05 9.20
N SER A 141 -7.06 2.04 10.44
CA SER A 141 -8.27 1.31 10.83
C SER A 141 -9.53 1.92 10.16
N ASP A 142 -10.55 1.09 9.94
CA ASP A 142 -11.82 1.55 9.37
C ASP A 142 -12.46 2.65 10.24
N SER A 143 -12.28 2.59 11.57
CA SER A 143 -12.77 3.62 12.50
C SER A 143 -12.04 4.95 12.35
N GLU A 144 -10.72 4.95 12.13
CA GLU A 144 -9.96 6.16 11.80
C GLU A 144 -10.42 6.78 10.49
N MET A 145 -10.56 5.97 9.47
CA MET A 145 -11.02 6.42 8.15
C MET A 145 -12.45 6.99 8.22
N ALA A 146 -13.35 6.34 8.93
CA ALA A 146 -14.72 6.82 9.14
C ALA A 146 -14.74 8.16 9.91
N THR A 147 -13.95 8.29 10.96
CA THR A 147 -13.83 9.52 11.74
C THR A 147 -13.36 10.70 10.88
N VAL A 148 -12.36 10.47 10.03
CA VAL A 148 -11.86 11.51 9.12
C VAL A 148 -12.91 11.87 8.07
N ALA A 149 -13.61 10.90 7.49
CA ALA A 149 -14.66 11.15 6.53
C ALA A 149 -15.78 12.02 7.13
N MET A 150 -16.24 11.70 8.34
CA MET A 150 -17.27 12.46 9.06
C MET A 150 -16.80 13.88 9.42
N SER A 151 -15.56 14.03 9.90
CA SER A 151 -14.97 15.33 10.22
C SER A 151 -14.91 16.23 8.98
N ARG A 152 -14.48 15.71 7.84
CA ARG A 152 -14.40 16.46 6.58
C ARG A 152 -15.77 16.89 6.07
N LEU A 153 -16.77 16.01 6.18
CA LEU A 153 -18.16 16.36 5.85
C LEU A 153 -18.70 17.46 6.75
N SER A 154 -18.51 17.36 8.07
CA SER A 154 -18.93 18.37 9.03
C SER A 154 -18.30 19.73 8.74
N GLN A 155 -16.99 19.77 8.47
CA GLN A 155 -16.30 21.00 8.10
C GLN A 155 -16.89 21.61 6.82
N MET A 156 -17.12 20.81 5.79
CA MET A 156 -17.72 21.27 4.53
C MET A 156 -19.11 21.83 4.74
N LEU A 157 -19.93 21.20 5.59
CA LEU A 157 -21.27 21.67 5.93
C LEU A 157 -21.22 23.03 6.63
N SER A 158 -20.31 23.23 7.60
CA SER A 158 -20.12 24.52 8.29
C SER A 158 -19.70 25.62 7.30
N GLU A 159 -18.74 25.34 6.42
CA GLU A 159 -18.28 26.32 5.41
C GLU A 159 -19.39 26.75 4.45
N ILE A 160 -20.31 25.83 4.10
CA ILE A 160 -21.46 26.14 3.26
C ILE A 160 -22.48 26.98 4.04
N ALA A 161 -22.77 26.61 5.29
CA ALA A 161 -23.71 27.35 6.13
C ALA A 161 -23.24 28.79 6.35
N ASP A 162 -21.95 28.99 6.69
CA ASP A 162 -21.36 30.32 6.90
C ASP A 162 -21.45 31.20 5.65
N LYS A 163 -21.21 30.63 4.47
CA LYS A 163 -21.32 31.37 3.21
C LYS A 163 -22.74 31.78 2.86
N GLU A 164 -23.72 30.95 3.18
CA GLU A 164 -25.13 31.27 2.91
C GLU A 164 -25.66 32.31 3.92
N ILE A 165 -25.20 32.27 5.19
CA ILE A 165 -25.58 33.27 6.20
C ILE A 165 -24.91 34.63 5.93
N GLY A 166 -23.64 34.62 5.48
CA GLY A 166 -22.91 35.86 5.17
C GLY A 166 -23.37 36.59 3.89
N ASN A 167 -24.25 35.99 3.10
CA ASN A 167 -24.84 36.56 1.90
C ASN A 167 -26.29 37.11 2.11
N ILE A 168 -26.76 37.17 3.36
CA ILE A 168 -28.04 37.78 3.76
C ILE A 168 -27.77 39.17 4.35
#